data_f0875ca7480887f65f29289e952216d8
#
_entry.id   f0875ca7480887f65f29289e952216d8
#
_cell.length_a   1.000
_cell.length_b   1.000
_cell.length_c   1.000
_cell.angle_alpha   90.00
_cell.angle_beta   90.00
_cell.angle_gamma   90.00
#
_symmetry.space_group_name_H-M   'P 1'
#
loop_
_entity.id
_entity.type
_entity.pdbx_description
1 polymer ?
#
loop_
_entity_poly.entity_id
_entity_poly.type
_entity_poly.pdbx_seq_one_letter_code
_entity_poly.pdbx_strand_id
1 'polypeptide(L)'
;MTVIGTNSSALRAANASALAGKSLSTAMERLSSGKRINSAKDDAAGLAISSQMTSQIKGMTQGIRNANDGISLAQTAEGALGEVTNMLQRIRELAVQSKSETYSATDRTNLNAEAAALKTQITSVLATTEFNGVRIFNADAAPAATYTAQAGDIDIQAGANAGDVVNIAFAALADLTTSDVTTSALAAATLTAADTALAAVATTRASLGAAQNQLESTVNSLTNNITNLSDARSRIEDADFSAETTALAKSQILNQASTAMLAQANQSQQNVLKLIQ
;
A
#
# COMPACT_ATOMS: atom_id res chain seq x y z
N MET A 1 23.49 14.07 65.26
CA MET A 1 22.58 13.75 66.38
C MET A 1 22.14 12.32 66.24
N THR A 2 22.55 11.45 67.17
CA THR A 2 22.14 10.04 67.20
C THR A 2 20.77 9.94 67.87
N VAL A 3 19.70 9.88 67.07
CA VAL A 3 18.33 9.68 67.56
C VAL A 3 18.10 8.16 67.65
N ILE A 4 17.81 7.67 68.86
CA ILE A 4 17.69 6.23 69.10
C ILE A 4 16.38 5.64 68.55
N GLY A 5 15.31 6.42 68.49
CA GLY A 5 13.99 5.95 68.05
C GLY A 5 13.78 5.90 66.53
N THR A 6 14.64 6.54 65.73
CA THR A 6 14.47 6.59 64.27
C THR A 6 15.81 6.48 63.54
N ASN A 7 16.02 5.41 62.79
CA ASN A 7 17.23 5.23 61.98
C ASN A 7 17.10 5.96 60.65
N SER A 8 17.38 7.28 60.64
CA SER A 8 17.29 8.11 59.43
C SER A 8 18.26 7.70 58.33
N SER A 9 19.42 7.10 58.71
CA SER A 9 20.39 6.55 57.72
C SER A 9 19.86 5.33 57.00
N ALA A 10 19.22 4.41 57.74
CA ALA A 10 18.60 3.23 57.17
C ALA A 10 17.40 3.60 56.24
N LEU A 11 16.58 4.61 56.65
CA LEU A 11 15.49 5.10 55.80
C LEU A 11 16.00 5.73 54.50
N ARG A 12 17.09 6.51 54.57
CA ARG A 12 17.73 7.05 53.36
C ARG A 12 18.29 5.97 52.45
N ALA A 13 18.95 4.97 53.02
CA ALA A 13 19.50 3.84 52.29
C ALA A 13 18.39 2.99 51.63
N ALA A 14 17.28 2.75 52.40
CA ALA A 14 16.10 2.04 51.82
C ALA A 14 15.46 2.79 50.66
N ASN A 15 15.28 4.12 50.79
CA ASN A 15 14.76 4.96 49.69
C ASN A 15 15.73 4.97 48.50
N ALA A 16 17.04 5.03 48.70
CA ALA A 16 18.02 4.96 47.60
C ALA A 16 18.00 3.58 46.91
N SER A 17 17.86 2.49 47.69
CA SER A 17 17.70 1.13 47.13
C SER A 17 16.42 1.00 46.31
N ALA A 18 15.29 1.54 46.79
CA ALA A 18 14.02 1.50 46.05
C ALA A 18 14.09 2.31 44.74
N LEU A 19 14.74 3.47 44.75
CA LEU A 19 14.95 4.27 43.53
C LEU A 19 15.90 3.59 42.54
N ALA A 20 16.98 2.99 43.03
CA ALA A 20 17.92 2.24 42.22
C ALA A 20 17.24 1.01 41.58
N GLY A 21 16.42 0.29 42.36
CA GLY A 21 15.64 -0.85 41.87
C GLY A 21 14.64 -0.47 40.77
N LYS A 22 13.95 0.68 40.94
CA LYS A 22 13.04 1.21 39.93
C LYS A 22 13.79 1.60 38.64
N SER A 23 14.93 2.30 38.78
CA SER A 23 15.77 2.66 37.64
C SER A 23 16.32 1.44 36.90
N LEU A 24 16.72 0.40 37.65
CA LEU A 24 17.15 -0.89 37.11
C LEU A 24 16.05 -1.56 36.29
N SER A 25 14.84 -1.63 36.83
CA SER A 25 13.68 -2.20 36.14
C SER A 25 13.36 -1.46 34.85
N THR A 26 13.39 -0.13 34.87
CA THR A 26 13.14 0.71 33.66
C THR A 26 14.23 0.49 32.61
N ALA A 27 15.52 0.45 33.01
CA ALA A 27 16.61 0.22 32.07
C ALA A 27 16.54 -1.19 31.47
N MET A 28 16.17 -2.20 32.24
CA MET A 28 15.95 -3.57 31.75
C MET A 28 14.78 -3.63 30.76
N GLU A 29 13.69 -2.93 31.03
CA GLU A 29 12.51 -2.86 30.15
C GLU A 29 12.85 -2.22 28.81
N ARG A 30 13.54 -1.08 28.83
CA ARG A 30 13.99 -0.37 27.63
C ARG A 30 15.00 -1.17 26.81
N LEU A 31 15.92 -1.85 27.48
CA LEU A 31 16.91 -2.68 26.81
C LEU A 31 16.28 -3.92 26.17
N SER A 32 15.29 -4.52 26.84
CA SER A 32 14.56 -5.68 26.35
C SER A 32 13.64 -5.37 25.17
N SER A 33 12.97 -4.20 25.20
CA SER A 33 12.06 -3.76 24.13
C SER A 33 12.79 -3.04 22.98
N GLY A 34 13.99 -2.54 23.21
CA GLY A 34 14.72 -1.64 22.30
C GLY A 34 14.11 -0.25 22.23
N LYS A 35 13.10 0.08 23.05
CA LYS A 35 12.34 1.32 23.01
C LYS A 35 12.54 2.16 24.26
N ARG A 36 12.73 3.47 24.07
CA ARG A 36 12.77 4.47 25.12
C ARG A 36 11.40 4.71 25.74
N ILE A 37 10.36 4.66 24.91
CA ILE A 37 8.96 4.89 25.28
C ILE A 37 8.23 3.54 25.14
N ASN A 38 7.93 2.91 26.28
CA ASN A 38 7.19 1.64 26.33
C ASN A 38 5.73 1.83 26.75
N SER A 39 5.46 2.88 27.52
CA SER A 39 4.13 3.13 28.06
C SER A 39 3.79 4.63 28.01
N ALA A 40 2.50 4.95 28.12
CA ALA A 40 2.04 6.34 28.20
C ALA A 40 2.59 7.10 29.43
N LYS A 41 3.08 6.37 30.43
CA LYS A 41 3.72 6.93 31.62
C LYS A 41 5.09 7.51 31.33
N ASP A 42 5.81 6.94 30.33
CA ASP A 42 7.17 7.36 29.98
C ASP A 42 7.15 8.68 29.21
N ASP A 43 6.27 8.76 28.21
CA ASP A 43 6.03 9.96 27.41
C ASP A 43 4.70 9.81 26.64
N ALA A 44 3.64 10.43 27.13
CA ALA A 44 2.32 10.34 26.53
C ALA A 44 2.26 11.04 25.15
N ALA A 45 2.98 12.15 24.99
CA ALA A 45 3.01 12.88 23.73
C ALA A 45 3.82 12.13 22.66
N GLY A 46 5.01 11.65 23.02
CA GLY A 46 5.86 10.85 22.13
C GLY A 46 5.17 9.55 21.70
N LEU A 47 4.46 8.87 22.62
CA LEU A 47 3.69 7.68 22.30
C LEU A 47 2.54 7.95 21.32
N ALA A 48 1.82 9.05 21.50
CA ALA A 48 0.74 9.42 20.58
C ALA A 48 1.28 9.70 19.17
N ILE A 49 2.38 10.45 19.07
CA ILE A 49 3.03 10.77 17.79
C ILE A 49 3.57 9.48 17.11
N SER A 50 4.28 8.61 17.84
CA SER A 50 4.83 7.37 17.30
C SER A 50 3.73 6.40 16.84
N SER A 51 2.62 6.36 17.57
CA SER A 51 1.43 5.58 17.20
C SER A 51 0.80 6.09 15.90
N GLN A 52 0.66 7.41 15.75
CA GLN A 52 0.16 8.03 14.52
C GLN A 52 1.08 7.78 13.34
N MET A 53 2.41 7.94 13.52
CA MET A 53 3.40 7.61 12.49
C MET A 53 3.33 6.13 12.09
N THR A 54 3.18 5.25 13.06
CA THR A 54 3.02 3.79 12.80
C THR A 54 1.77 3.50 11.97
N SER A 55 0.65 4.17 12.26
CA SER A 55 -0.57 4.06 11.48
C SER A 55 -0.37 4.54 10.04
N GLN A 56 0.29 5.68 9.85
CA GLN A 56 0.62 6.21 8.53
C GLN A 56 1.54 5.28 7.75
N ILE A 57 2.60 4.75 8.36
CA ILE A 57 3.52 3.80 7.74
C ILE A 57 2.77 2.54 7.28
N LYS A 58 1.90 1.99 8.12
CA LYS A 58 1.08 0.82 7.77
C LYS A 58 0.12 1.14 6.62
N GLY A 59 -0.52 2.30 6.65
CA GLY A 59 -1.41 2.78 5.59
C GLY A 59 -0.67 2.93 4.25
N MET A 60 0.48 3.60 4.24
CA MET A 60 1.31 3.76 3.05
C MET A 60 1.87 2.43 2.54
N THR A 61 2.24 1.51 3.43
CA THR A 61 2.68 0.16 3.04
C THR A 61 1.56 -0.62 2.35
N GLN A 62 0.32 -0.46 2.81
CA GLN A 62 -0.84 -1.04 2.13
C GLN A 62 -1.10 -0.32 0.80
N GLY A 63 -0.96 1.01 0.77
CA GLY A 63 -1.06 1.81 -0.46
C GLY A 63 -0.09 1.35 -1.55
N ILE A 64 1.16 1.02 -1.20
CA ILE A 64 2.14 0.45 -2.12
C ILE A 64 1.66 -0.90 -2.70
N ARG A 65 1.08 -1.77 -1.87
CA ARG A 65 0.53 -3.03 -2.37
C ARG A 65 -0.64 -2.80 -3.32
N ASN A 66 -1.58 -1.94 -2.95
CA ASN A 66 -2.72 -1.58 -3.79
C ASN A 66 -2.26 -0.95 -5.12
N ALA A 67 -1.21 -0.11 -5.09
CA ALA A 67 -0.65 0.49 -6.30
C ALA A 67 -0.05 -0.58 -7.23
N ASN A 68 0.67 -1.56 -6.70
CA ASN A 68 1.19 -2.68 -7.48
C ASN A 68 0.06 -3.57 -8.05
N ASP A 69 -1.01 -3.78 -7.30
CA ASP A 69 -2.20 -4.48 -7.78
C ASP A 69 -2.86 -3.69 -8.93
N GLY A 70 -2.93 -2.36 -8.81
CA GLY A 70 -3.41 -1.47 -9.86
C GLY A 70 -2.55 -1.51 -11.12
N ILE A 71 -1.22 -1.56 -10.99
CA ILE A 71 -0.31 -1.74 -12.12
C ILE A 71 -0.57 -3.09 -12.81
N SER A 72 -0.73 -4.16 -12.04
CA SER A 72 -1.00 -5.50 -12.57
C SER A 72 -2.34 -5.58 -13.30
N LEU A 73 -3.36 -4.90 -12.76
CA LEU A 73 -4.67 -4.74 -13.39
C LEU A 73 -4.54 -4.00 -14.73
N ALA A 74 -3.82 -2.87 -14.75
CA ALA A 74 -3.60 -2.08 -15.95
C ALA A 74 -2.84 -2.87 -17.03
N GLN A 75 -1.84 -3.66 -16.64
CA GLN A 75 -1.11 -4.55 -17.55
C GLN A 75 -2.00 -5.67 -18.14
N THR A 76 -2.90 -6.23 -17.30
CA THR A 76 -3.86 -7.23 -17.76
C THR A 76 -4.83 -6.63 -18.80
N ALA A 77 -5.33 -5.43 -18.53
CA ALA A 77 -6.18 -4.67 -19.44
C ALA A 77 -5.45 -4.34 -20.75
N GLU A 78 -4.19 -3.91 -20.67
CA GLU A 78 -3.37 -3.58 -21.83
C GLU A 78 -3.11 -4.81 -22.72
N GLY A 79 -2.86 -5.97 -22.12
CA GLY A 79 -2.71 -7.23 -22.85
C GLY A 79 -3.97 -7.59 -23.65
N ALA A 80 -5.14 -7.50 -23.03
CA ALA A 80 -6.42 -7.75 -23.71
C ALA A 80 -6.67 -6.75 -24.85
N LEU A 81 -6.39 -5.45 -24.61
CA LEU A 81 -6.53 -4.41 -25.64
C LEU A 81 -5.54 -4.56 -26.80
N GLY A 82 -4.38 -5.18 -26.55
CA GLY A 82 -3.44 -5.57 -27.61
C GLY A 82 -4.05 -6.57 -28.58
N GLU A 83 -4.71 -7.63 -28.07
CA GLU A 83 -5.41 -8.60 -28.91
C GLU A 83 -6.61 -7.98 -29.64
N VAL A 84 -7.37 -7.13 -28.97
CA VAL A 84 -8.47 -6.38 -29.60
C VAL A 84 -7.94 -5.51 -30.75
N THR A 85 -6.79 -4.87 -30.58
CA THR A 85 -6.15 -4.08 -31.66
C THR A 85 -5.84 -4.93 -32.88
N ASN A 86 -5.25 -6.11 -32.69
CA ASN A 86 -4.92 -7.03 -33.78
C ASN A 86 -6.18 -7.48 -34.53
N MET A 87 -7.24 -7.81 -33.78
CA MET A 87 -8.51 -8.23 -34.40
C MET A 87 -9.21 -7.08 -35.15
N LEU A 88 -9.18 -5.85 -34.61
CA LEU A 88 -9.72 -4.67 -35.27
C LEU A 88 -8.97 -4.33 -36.56
N GLN A 89 -7.65 -4.45 -36.57
CA GLN A 89 -6.84 -4.28 -37.79
C GLN A 89 -7.22 -5.32 -38.82
N ARG A 90 -7.46 -6.57 -38.42
CA ARG A 90 -7.91 -7.62 -39.35
C ARG A 90 -9.31 -7.34 -39.91
N ILE A 91 -10.25 -6.90 -39.09
CA ILE A 91 -11.59 -6.47 -39.55
C ILE A 91 -11.45 -5.32 -40.58
N ARG A 92 -10.55 -4.36 -40.29
CA ARG A 92 -10.26 -3.25 -41.21
C ARG A 92 -9.71 -3.75 -42.56
N GLU A 93 -8.80 -4.72 -42.59
CA GLU A 93 -8.28 -5.34 -43.80
C GLU A 93 -9.41 -5.97 -44.61
N LEU A 94 -10.26 -6.78 -43.95
CA LEU A 94 -11.41 -7.44 -44.59
C LEU A 94 -12.40 -6.41 -45.17
N ALA A 95 -12.62 -5.29 -44.45
CA ALA A 95 -13.47 -4.20 -44.90
C ALA A 95 -12.89 -3.52 -46.18
N VAL A 96 -11.56 -3.26 -46.19
CA VAL A 96 -10.89 -2.73 -47.40
C VAL A 96 -11.01 -3.70 -48.58
N GLN A 97 -10.79 -4.99 -48.32
CA GLN A 97 -10.91 -6.02 -49.33
C GLN A 97 -12.35 -6.11 -49.91
N SER A 98 -13.36 -6.16 -49.04
CA SER A 98 -14.75 -6.25 -49.45
C SER A 98 -15.26 -4.98 -50.17
N LYS A 99 -14.66 -3.79 -49.88
CA LYS A 99 -15.00 -2.54 -50.53
C LYS A 99 -14.64 -2.57 -52.04
N SER A 100 -13.66 -3.36 -52.44
CA SER A 100 -13.28 -3.49 -53.87
C SER A 100 -14.42 -4.10 -54.68
N GLU A 101 -14.73 -3.50 -55.82
CA GLU A 101 -15.78 -3.97 -56.74
C GLU A 101 -15.39 -5.23 -57.49
N THR A 102 -14.17 -5.72 -57.37
CA THR A 102 -13.66 -6.95 -57.98
C THR A 102 -14.19 -8.23 -57.34
N TYR A 103 -14.77 -8.13 -56.13
CA TYR A 103 -15.30 -9.28 -55.39
C TYR A 103 -16.78 -9.49 -55.64
N SER A 104 -17.18 -10.76 -55.82
CA SER A 104 -18.58 -11.14 -55.95
C SER A 104 -19.34 -11.02 -54.61
N ALA A 105 -20.68 -11.06 -54.67
CA ALA A 105 -21.52 -11.08 -53.48
C ALA A 105 -21.22 -12.32 -52.58
N THR A 106 -20.90 -13.45 -53.19
CA THR A 106 -20.53 -14.67 -52.44
C THR A 106 -19.20 -14.52 -51.73
N ASP A 107 -18.20 -13.92 -52.37
CA ASP A 107 -16.89 -13.65 -51.74
C ASP A 107 -17.03 -12.70 -50.53
N ARG A 108 -17.84 -11.67 -50.70
CA ARG A 108 -18.13 -10.71 -49.58
C ARG A 108 -18.86 -11.40 -48.43
N THR A 109 -19.75 -12.34 -48.70
CA THR A 109 -20.40 -13.13 -47.64
C THR A 109 -19.38 -13.96 -46.87
N ASN A 110 -18.39 -14.56 -47.56
CA ASN A 110 -17.31 -15.31 -46.91
C ASN A 110 -16.41 -14.38 -46.07
N LEU A 111 -16.05 -13.19 -46.56
CA LEU A 111 -15.30 -12.19 -45.82
C LEU A 111 -16.09 -11.69 -44.58
N ASN A 112 -17.41 -11.56 -44.71
CA ASN A 112 -18.28 -11.17 -43.61
C ASN A 112 -18.35 -12.23 -42.51
N ALA A 113 -18.30 -13.52 -42.87
CA ALA A 113 -18.27 -14.60 -41.89
C ALA A 113 -17.00 -14.51 -41.02
N GLU A 114 -15.82 -14.21 -41.62
CA GLU A 114 -14.58 -13.98 -40.87
C GLU A 114 -14.68 -12.73 -40.00
N ALA A 115 -15.18 -11.60 -40.51
CA ALA A 115 -15.35 -10.39 -39.76
C ALA A 115 -16.30 -10.58 -38.56
N ALA A 116 -17.39 -11.30 -38.72
CA ALA A 116 -18.36 -11.64 -37.67
C ALA A 116 -17.72 -12.53 -36.58
N ALA A 117 -16.90 -13.50 -36.97
CA ALA A 117 -16.16 -14.34 -36.01
C ALA A 117 -15.16 -13.50 -35.19
N LEU A 118 -14.40 -12.63 -35.83
CA LEU A 118 -13.47 -11.72 -35.14
C LEU A 118 -14.21 -10.77 -34.17
N LYS A 119 -15.36 -10.24 -34.58
CA LYS A 119 -16.21 -9.43 -33.72
C LYS A 119 -16.67 -10.21 -32.47
N THR A 120 -17.14 -11.44 -32.66
CA THR A 120 -17.52 -12.32 -31.54
C THR A 120 -16.35 -12.56 -30.60
N GLN A 121 -15.16 -12.74 -31.16
CA GLN A 121 -13.94 -12.94 -30.37
C GLN A 121 -13.56 -11.69 -29.60
N ILE A 122 -13.64 -10.48 -30.19
CA ILE A 122 -13.42 -9.21 -29.47
C ILE A 122 -14.38 -9.11 -28.29
N THR A 123 -15.65 -9.36 -28.53
CA THR A 123 -16.69 -9.41 -27.51
C THR A 123 -16.33 -10.36 -26.38
N SER A 124 -15.91 -11.59 -26.72
CA SER A 124 -15.51 -12.59 -25.74
C SER A 124 -14.30 -12.13 -24.91
N VAL A 125 -13.27 -11.60 -25.54
CA VAL A 125 -12.07 -11.09 -24.83
C VAL A 125 -12.45 -10.00 -23.85
N LEU A 126 -13.24 -9.01 -24.27
CA LEU A 126 -13.67 -7.92 -23.39
C LEU A 126 -14.55 -8.40 -22.23
N ALA A 127 -15.43 -9.39 -22.49
CA ALA A 127 -16.33 -9.93 -21.47
C ALA A 127 -15.65 -10.86 -20.47
N THR A 128 -14.59 -11.56 -20.89
CA THR A 128 -13.89 -12.55 -20.05
C THR A 128 -12.64 -12.03 -19.39
N THR A 129 -12.15 -10.84 -19.78
CA THR A 129 -10.97 -10.25 -19.13
C THR A 129 -11.33 -9.79 -17.72
N GLU A 130 -10.76 -10.48 -16.75
CA GLU A 130 -10.97 -10.19 -15.33
C GLU A 130 -9.64 -10.15 -14.57
N PHE A 131 -9.63 -9.40 -13.48
CA PHE A 131 -8.54 -9.36 -12.52
C PHE A 131 -9.11 -9.64 -11.13
N ASN A 132 -8.62 -10.68 -10.48
CA ASN A 132 -9.10 -11.12 -9.16
C ASN A 132 -10.63 -11.30 -9.07
N GLY A 133 -11.26 -11.85 -10.14
CA GLY A 133 -12.71 -12.06 -10.22
C GLY A 133 -13.54 -10.80 -10.52
N VAL A 134 -12.89 -9.64 -10.70
CA VAL A 134 -13.53 -8.40 -11.14
C VAL A 134 -13.29 -8.22 -12.62
N ARG A 135 -14.36 -8.08 -13.40
CA ARG A 135 -14.25 -7.79 -14.82
C ARG A 135 -13.72 -6.39 -15.04
N ILE A 136 -12.69 -6.27 -15.86
CA ILE A 136 -12.05 -4.99 -16.16
C ILE A 136 -12.88 -4.18 -17.15
N PHE A 137 -13.41 -4.85 -18.18
CA PHE A 137 -14.28 -4.25 -19.19
C PHE A 137 -15.72 -4.68 -18.89
N ASN A 138 -16.58 -3.75 -18.53
CA ASN A 138 -17.97 -4.08 -18.29
C ASN A 138 -18.73 -4.14 -19.63
N ALA A 139 -19.12 -5.37 -19.99
CA ALA A 139 -20.19 -5.57 -20.93
C ALA A 139 -21.48 -5.66 -20.13
N ASP A 140 -21.99 -4.57 -19.58
CA ASP A 140 -23.28 -4.62 -18.91
C ASP A 140 -24.39 -4.92 -19.89
N ALA A 141 -25.05 -5.99 -19.59
CA ALA A 141 -26.16 -6.67 -20.18
C ALA A 141 -27.32 -5.73 -20.54
N ALA A 142 -27.25 -5.14 -21.70
CA ALA A 142 -28.44 -4.78 -22.46
C ALA A 142 -28.32 -5.44 -23.82
N PRO A 143 -29.39 -5.95 -24.41
CA PRO A 143 -29.32 -6.71 -25.65
C PRO A 143 -28.80 -5.83 -26.76
N ALA A 144 -27.62 -6.18 -27.22
CA ALA A 144 -26.93 -5.62 -28.39
C ALA A 144 -26.52 -4.14 -28.27
N ALA A 145 -25.25 -3.92 -28.38
CA ALA A 145 -24.62 -2.84 -29.10
C ALA A 145 -23.75 -1.81 -28.41
N THR A 146 -23.63 -1.75 -27.10
CA THR A 146 -22.70 -0.77 -26.56
C THR A 146 -21.80 -1.42 -25.51
N TYR A 147 -20.56 -1.78 -25.88
CA TYR A 147 -19.51 -1.99 -24.92
C TYR A 147 -19.14 -0.64 -24.35
N THR A 148 -19.91 -0.18 -23.39
CA THR A 148 -19.39 0.81 -22.50
C THR A 148 -18.35 0.07 -21.64
N ALA A 149 -17.10 0.47 -21.72
CA ALA A 149 -16.17 0.21 -20.64
C ALA A 149 -16.96 0.46 -19.36
N GLN A 150 -16.70 -0.34 -18.30
CA GLN A 150 -17.31 -0.07 -17.00
C GLN A 150 -17.34 1.44 -16.88
N ALA A 151 -18.52 2.04 -16.90
CA ALA A 151 -18.65 3.47 -16.67
C ALA A 151 -18.33 3.70 -15.18
N GLY A 152 -17.07 3.68 -14.88
CA GLY A 152 -16.53 3.83 -13.56
C GLY A 152 -15.05 3.62 -13.65
N ASP A 153 -14.36 4.71 -13.54
CA ASP A 153 -12.95 4.74 -13.28
C ASP A 153 -12.65 3.80 -12.09
N ILE A 154 -11.62 3.00 -12.20
CA ILE A 154 -11.17 2.14 -11.10
C ILE A 154 -10.28 2.98 -10.20
N ASP A 155 -10.77 3.29 -9.03
CA ASP A 155 -10.04 4.05 -8.02
C ASP A 155 -9.11 3.13 -7.21
N ILE A 156 -7.82 3.37 -7.31
CA ILE A 156 -6.80 2.66 -6.53
C ILE A 156 -6.41 3.52 -5.34
N GLN A 157 -6.74 3.08 -4.13
CA GLN A 157 -6.31 3.73 -2.90
C GLN A 157 -4.80 3.53 -2.71
N ALA A 158 -4.01 4.51 -3.11
CA ALA A 158 -2.55 4.46 -3.14
C ALA A 158 -1.87 5.14 -1.93
N GLY A 159 -2.63 5.56 -0.91
CA GLY A 159 -2.06 6.22 0.27
C GLY A 159 -2.82 5.96 1.56
N ALA A 160 -2.38 6.62 2.63
CA ALA A 160 -2.92 6.42 3.98
C ALA A 160 -4.20 7.22 4.24
N ASN A 161 -4.50 8.26 3.45
CA ASN A 161 -5.67 9.12 3.62
C ASN A 161 -6.73 8.81 2.56
N ALA A 162 -7.99 9.05 2.88
CA ALA A 162 -9.12 8.74 1.98
C ALA A 162 -9.07 9.45 0.60
N GLY A 163 -8.31 10.54 0.49
CA GLY A 163 -8.12 11.28 -0.76
C GLY A 163 -6.91 10.85 -1.59
N ASP A 164 -6.10 9.92 -1.11
CA ASP A 164 -4.89 9.47 -1.79
C ASP A 164 -5.24 8.37 -2.82
N VAL A 165 -5.99 8.73 -3.84
CA VAL A 165 -6.52 7.82 -4.87
C VAL A 165 -5.88 8.11 -6.22
N VAL A 166 -5.50 7.06 -6.93
CA VAL A 166 -5.12 7.10 -8.35
C VAL A 166 -6.23 6.45 -9.15
N ASN A 167 -6.76 7.22 -10.09
CA ASN A 167 -7.85 6.80 -10.95
C ASN A 167 -7.32 6.16 -12.23
N ILE A 168 -7.83 4.98 -12.58
CA ILE A 168 -7.57 4.30 -13.85
C ILE A 168 -8.80 4.48 -14.73
N ALA A 169 -8.72 5.39 -15.68
CA ALA A 169 -9.82 5.69 -16.59
C ALA A 169 -9.82 4.74 -17.79
N PHE A 170 -10.97 4.16 -18.08
CA PHE A 170 -11.24 3.37 -19.26
C PHE A 170 -12.14 4.15 -20.21
N ALA A 171 -11.65 4.46 -21.41
CA ALA A 171 -12.50 5.05 -22.43
C ALA A 171 -13.51 4.02 -22.96
N ALA A 172 -14.72 4.48 -23.26
CA ALA A 172 -15.72 3.64 -23.89
C ALA A 172 -15.21 3.13 -25.27
N LEU A 173 -15.18 1.83 -25.46
CA LEU A 173 -14.85 1.22 -26.73
C LEU A 173 -16.05 1.38 -27.67
N ALA A 174 -15.82 1.98 -28.85
CA ALA A 174 -16.88 2.21 -29.81
C ALA A 174 -17.59 0.92 -30.24
N ASP A 175 -18.88 1.03 -30.40
CA ASP A 175 -19.74 -0.08 -30.83
C ASP A 175 -19.34 -0.62 -32.21
N LEU A 176 -19.00 -1.89 -32.26
CA LEU A 176 -18.71 -2.63 -33.49
C LEU A 176 -19.96 -3.31 -34.08
N THR A 177 -21.17 -2.95 -33.63
CA THR A 177 -22.41 -3.58 -34.09
C THR A 177 -22.60 -3.50 -35.59
N THR A 178 -22.07 -2.51 -36.26
CA THR A 178 -22.19 -2.24 -37.69
C THR A 178 -21.06 -2.88 -38.52
N SER A 179 -20.30 -3.86 -38.01
CA SER A 179 -19.26 -4.54 -38.76
C SER A 179 -19.84 -5.56 -39.73
N ASP A 180 -20.50 -5.10 -40.78
CA ASP A 180 -21.02 -5.87 -41.91
C ASP A 180 -20.27 -5.46 -43.17
N VAL A 181 -19.71 -6.43 -43.87
CA VAL A 181 -18.95 -6.21 -45.09
C VAL A 181 -19.57 -6.88 -46.29
N THR A 182 -20.87 -7.22 -46.23
CA THR A 182 -21.60 -7.89 -47.33
C THR A 182 -21.80 -7.03 -48.56
N THR A 183 -21.76 -5.70 -48.40
CA THR A 183 -21.83 -4.75 -49.51
C THR A 183 -20.70 -3.74 -49.45
N SER A 184 -20.37 -3.09 -50.60
CA SER A 184 -19.31 -2.06 -50.62
C SER A 184 -19.64 -0.86 -49.73
N ALA A 185 -20.92 -0.47 -49.59
CA ALA A 185 -21.36 0.60 -48.74
C ALA A 185 -21.22 0.26 -47.24
N LEU A 186 -21.61 -0.97 -46.86
CA LEU A 186 -21.44 -1.46 -45.46
C LEU A 186 -19.96 -1.66 -45.11
N ALA A 187 -19.16 -2.13 -46.07
CA ALA A 187 -17.70 -2.23 -45.88
C ALA A 187 -17.06 -0.86 -45.64
N ALA A 188 -17.53 0.19 -46.31
CA ALA A 188 -17.06 1.56 -46.03
C ALA A 188 -17.47 2.04 -44.64
N ALA A 189 -18.69 1.74 -44.17
CA ALA A 189 -19.13 2.03 -42.80
C ALA A 189 -18.31 1.26 -41.74
N THR A 190 -18.08 -0.03 -41.99
CA THR A 190 -17.23 -0.89 -41.11
C THR A 190 -15.80 -0.37 -41.02
N LEU A 191 -15.23 0.15 -42.12
CA LEU A 191 -13.91 0.77 -42.14
C LEU A 191 -13.86 1.96 -41.16
N THR A 192 -14.85 2.85 -41.24
CA THR A 192 -14.94 4.03 -40.36
C THR A 192 -15.14 3.61 -38.89
N ALA A 193 -15.99 2.60 -38.65
CA ALA A 193 -16.23 2.07 -37.30
C ALA A 193 -14.95 1.43 -36.71
N ALA A 194 -14.21 0.67 -37.54
CA ALA A 194 -12.94 0.08 -37.10
C ALA A 194 -11.88 1.15 -36.79
N ASP A 195 -11.78 2.20 -37.60
CA ASP A 195 -10.85 3.31 -37.34
C ASP A 195 -11.22 4.06 -36.03
N THR A 196 -12.52 4.27 -35.79
CA THR A 196 -13.00 4.87 -34.54
C THR A 196 -12.70 3.98 -33.32
N ALA A 197 -12.94 2.67 -33.45
CA ALA A 197 -12.64 1.71 -32.39
C ALA A 197 -11.13 1.62 -32.10
N LEU A 198 -10.29 1.62 -33.14
CA LEU A 198 -8.83 1.65 -32.99
C LEU A 198 -8.36 2.92 -32.26
N ALA A 199 -8.94 4.09 -32.58
CA ALA A 199 -8.62 5.34 -31.88
C ALA A 199 -9.06 5.28 -30.41
N ALA A 200 -10.22 4.71 -30.09
CA ALA A 200 -10.68 4.55 -28.71
C ALA A 200 -9.77 3.59 -27.92
N VAL A 201 -9.37 2.46 -28.52
CA VAL A 201 -8.41 1.54 -27.91
C VAL A 201 -7.06 2.21 -27.68
N ALA A 202 -6.55 2.98 -28.63
CA ALA A 202 -5.29 3.72 -28.48
C ALA A 202 -5.38 4.75 -27.34
N THR A 203 -6.50 5.46 -27.22
CA THR A 203 -6.73 6.41 -26.11
C THR A 203 -6.76 5.69 -24.77
N THR A 204 -7.47 4.57 -24.67
CA THR A 204 -7.52 3.77 -23.43
C THR A 204 -6.13 3.25 -23.05
N ARG A 205 -5.37 2.72 -24.01
CA ARG A 205 -4.00 2.27 -23.75
C ARG A 205 -3.08 3.42 -23.30
N ALA A 206 -3.22 4.60 -23.89
CA ALA A 206 -2.46 5.77 -23.44
C ALA A 206 -2.83 6.17 -21.99
N SER A 207 -4.12 6.11 -21.65
CA SER A 207 -4.61 6.36 -20.29
C SER A 207 -4.08 5.32 -19.29
N LEU A 208 -4.09 4.03 -19.66
CA LEU A 208 -3.51 2.96 -18.83
C LEU A 208 -2.01 3.15 -18.61
N GLY A 209 -1.26 3.50 -19.66
CA GLY A 209 0.17 3.80 -19.55
C GLY A 209 0.46 5.01 -18.65
N ALA A 210 -0.37 6.06 -18.75
CA ALA A 210 -0.26 7.23 -17.87
C ALA A 210 -0.55 6.85 -16.40
N ALA A 211 -1.58 6.04 -16.14
CA ALA A 211 -1.94 5.56 -14.81
C ALA A 211 -0.83 4.66 -14.22
N GLN A 212 -0.22 3.78 -15.02
CA GLN A 212 0.92 2.96 -14.59
C GLN A 212 2.09 3.84 -14.13
N ASN A 213 2.49 4.83 -14.95
CA ASN A 213 3.56 5.76 -14.60
C ASN A 213 3.24 6.57 -13.32
N GLN A 214 1.98 6.97 -13.16
CA GLN A 214 1.52 7.69 -11.97
C GLN A 214 1.60 6.78 -10.72
N LEU A 215 1.16 5.53 -10.83
CA LEU A 215 1.25 4.55 -9.75
C LEU A 215 2.69 4.26 -9.36
N GLU A 216 3.60 4.07 -10.34
CA GLU A 216 5.03 3.88 -10.07
C GLU A 216 5.65 5.08 -9.35
N SER A 217 5.33 6.30 -9.80
CA SER A 217 5.78 7.53 -9.14
C SER A 217 5.25 7.62 -7.70
N THR A 218 4.00 7.23 -7.49
CA THR A 218 3.37 7.19 -6.16
C THR A 218 4.06 6.16 -5.27
N VAL A 219 4.36 4.95 -5.75
CA VAL A 219 5.10 3.91 -5.02
C VAL A 219 6.46 4.43 -4.57
N ASN A 220 7.21 5.09 -5.47
CA ASN A 220 8.50 5.68 -5.15
C ASN A 220 8.39 6.77 -4.07
N SER A 221 7.40 7.66 -4.18
CA SER A 221 7.12 8.70 -3.19
C SER A 221 6.75 8.11 -1.82
N LEU A 222 5.85 7.13 -1.79
CA LEU A 222 5.45 6.45 -0.56
C LEU A 222 6.61 5.73 0.12
N THR A 223 7.48 5.08 -0.66
CA THR A 223 8.67 4.40 -0.14
C THR A 223 9.60 5.39 0.55
N ASN A 224 9.87 6.55 -0.08
CA ASN A 224 10.66 7.60 0.54
C ASN A 224 10.02 8.16 1.80
N ASN A 225 8.71 8.38 1.79
CA ASN A 225 7.96 8.87 2.95
C ASN A 225 7.98 7.86 4.10
N ILE A 226 7.82 6.56 3.82
CA ILE A 226 7.92 5.49 4.83
C ILE A 226 9.30 5.50 5.48
N THR A 227 10.36 5.64 4.70
CA THR A 227 11.73 5.71 5.22
C THR A 227 11.90 6.91 6.15
N ASN A 228 11.51 8.10 5.70
CA ASN A 228 11.62 9.32 6.50
C ASN A 228 10.78 9.26 7.81
N LEU A 229 9.57 8.72 7.72
CA LEU A 229 8.71 8.55 8.90
C LEU A 229 9.24 7.45 9.83
N SER A 230 9.83 6.39 9.30
CA SER A 230 10.46 5.35 10.11
C SER A 230 11.66 5.91 10.88
N ASP A 231 12.51 6.72 10.23
CA ASP A 231 13.64 7.40 10.86
C ASP A 231 13.18 8.39 11.93
N ALA A 232 12.12 9.16 11.64
CA ALA A 232 11.56 10.10 12.61
C ALA A 232 10.96 9.36 13.82
N ARG A 233 10.26 8.25 13.60
CA ARG A 233 9.71 7.41 14.66
C ARG A 233 10.82 6.79 15.50
N SER A 234 11.89 6.29 14.88
CA SER A 234 13.05 5.72 15.55
C SER A 234 13.69 6.73 16.53
N ARG A 235 13.87 7.99 16.09
CA ARG A 235 14.39 9.06 16.96
C ARG A 235 13.49 9.38 18.16
N ILE A 236 12.19 9.16 18.07
CA ILE A 236 11.25 9.40 19.16
C ILE A 236 11.20 8.19 20.11
N GLU A 237 11.09 6.98 19.55
CA GLU A 237 10.69 5.79 20.29
C GLU A 237 11.88 4.89 20.69
N ASP A 238 12.94 4.82 19.86
CA ASP A 238 14.03 3.88 20.07
C ASP A 238 14.98 4.31 21.19
N ALA A 239 15.56 3.33 21.90
CA ALA A 239 16.52 3.54 22.95
C ALA A 239 17.96 3.46 22.42
N ASP A 240 18.83 4.36 22.89
CA ASP A 240 20.27 4.22 22.70
C ASP A 240 20.80 3.10 23.61
N PHE A 241 21.22 2.01 22.97
CA PHE A 241 21.71 0.82 23.65
C PHE A 241 22.91 1.11 24.55
N SER A 242 23.83 2.00 24.14
CA SER A 242 25.03 2.34 24.90
C SER A 242 24.68 3.14 26.16
N ALA A 243 23.78 4.09 26.02
CA ALA A 243 23.29 4.90 27.15
C ALA A 243 22.53 4.01 28.15
N GLU A 244 21.66 3.12 27.68
CA GLU A 244 20.80 2.29 28.51
C GLU A 244 21.59 1.17 29.23
N THR A 245 22.61 0.57 28.59
CA THR A 245 23.52 -0.40 29.26
C THR A 245 24.35 0.27 30.35
N THR A 246 24.79 1.51 30.13
CA THR A 246 25.49 2.30 31.17
C THR A 246 24.56 2.62 32.33
N ALA A 247 23.29 3.01 32.04
CA ALA A 247 22.28 3.25 33.06
C ALA A 247 21.96 1.97 33.84
N LEU A 248 21.89 0.81 33.17
CA LEU A 248 21.71 -0.51 33.78
C LEU A 248 22.84 -0.84 34.76
N ALA A 249 24.10 -0.75 34.29
CA ALA A 249 25.27 -1.02 35.12
C ALA A 249 25.33 -0.10 36.35
N LYS A 250 25.09 1.21 36.14
CA LYS A 250 25.02 2.17 37.22
C LYS A 250 23.94 1.85 38.27
N SER A 251 22.75 1.47 37.80
CA SER A 251 21.64 1.13 38.69
C SER A 251 21.88 -0.17 39.45
N GLN A 252 22.56 -1.17 38.85
CA GLN A 252 23.00 -2.39 39.53
C GLN A 252 24.00 -2.09 40.66
N ILE A 253 25.03 -1.27 40.37
CA ILE A 253 26.04 -0.88 41.37
C ILE A 253 25.38 -0.07 42.48
N LEU A 254 24.48 0.84 42.13
CA LEU A 254 23.77 1.65 43.18
C LEU A 254 22.86 0.76 44.04
N ASN A 255 22.21 -0.23 43.48
CA ASN A 255 21.37 -1.15 44.23
C ASN A 255 22.22 -1.98 45.20
N GLN A 256 23.35 -2.54 44.77
CA GLN A 256 24.30 -3.26 45.63
C GLN A 256 24.90 -2.37 46.70
N ALA A 257 25.30 -1.16 46.35
CA ALA A 257 25.82 -0.18 47.31
C ALA A 257 24.79 0.21 48.36
N SER A 258 23.54 0.46 47.92
CA SER A 258 22.45 0.85 48.85
C SER A 258 22.07 -0.28 49.80
N THR A 259 22.08 -1.53 49.36
CA THR A 259 21.86 -2.68 50.25
C THR A 259 23.00 -2.85 51.28
N ALA A 260 24.25 -2.66 50.85
CA ALA A 260 25.40 -2.68 51.78
C ALA A 260 25.34 -1.55 52.79
N MET A 261 24.98 -0.34 52.35
CA MET A 261 24.78 0.82 53.23
C MET A 261 23.62 0.64 54.21
N LEU A 262 22.56 -0.05 53.80
CA LEU A 262 21.43 -0.39 54.66
C LEU A 262 21.87 -1.35 55.79
N ALA A 263 22.66 -2.39 55.42
CA ALA A 263 23.23 -3.31 56.40
C ALA A 263 24.14 -2.58 57.37
N GLN A 264 25.02 -1.65 56.92
CA GLN A 264 25.93 -0.86 57.75
C GLN A 264 25.15 0.10 58.64
N ALA A 265 24.09 0.74 58.15
CA ALA A 265 23.24 1.64 58.94
C ALA A 265 22.51 0.89 60.06
N ASN A 266 22.06 -0.33 59.81
CA ASN A 266 21.46 -1.18 60.86
C ASN A 266 22.49 -1.65 61.92
N GLN A 267 23.71 -1.99 61.48
CA GLN A 267 24.77 -2.40 62.39
C GLN A 267 25.24 -1.26 63.28
N SER A 268 25.32 -0.03 62.77
CA SER A 268 25.68 1.16 63.56
C SER A 268 24.66 1.40 64.68
N GLN A 269 23.38 1.20 64.41
CA GLN A 269 22.31 1.37 65.41
C GLN A 269 22.41 0.29 66.50
N GLN A 270 22.74 -0.96 66.16
CA GLN A 270 22.96 -2.05 67.11
C GLN A 270 24.15 -1.76 68.03
N ASN A 271 25.23 -1.17 67.47
CA ASN A 271 26.40 -0.81 68.28
C ASN A 271 26.06 0.34 69.29
N VAL A 272 25.20 1.30 68.92
CA VAL A 272 24.72 2.32 69.85
C VAL A 272 23.86 1.71 70.96
N LEU A 273 22.99 0.73 70.64
CA LEU A 273 22.18 0.03 71.65
C LEU A 273 23.04 -0.79 72.62
N LYS A 274 24.16 -1.40 72.19
CA LYS A 274 25.11 -2.12 73.06
C LYS A 274 25.89 -1.21 73.98
N LEU A 275 26.01 0.08 73.70
CA LEU A 275 26.67 1.06 74.56
C LEU A 275 25.78 1.60 75.71
N ILE A 276 24.48 1.32 75.63
CA ILE A 276 23.47 1.77 76.62
C ILE A 276 23.05 0.61 77.53
N GLN A 277 23.39 -0.64 77.18
CA GLN A 277 23.25 -1.81 78.02
C GLN A 277 24.54 -2.02 78.84
#